data_b83562d1c9db6a30c470ea17fbc97ca8
#
_entry.id   b83562d1c9db6a30c470ea17fbc97ca8
#
_cell.length_a   1.000
_cell.length_b   1.000
_cell.length_c   1.000
_cell.angle_alpha   90.00
_cell.angle_beta   90.00
_cell.angle_gamma   90.00
#
_symmetry.space_group_name_H-M   'P 1'
#
loop_
_entity.id
_entity.type
_entity.pdbx_description
1 polymer ?
#
loop_
_entity_poly.entity_id
_entity_poly.type
_entity_poly.pdbx_seq_one_letter_code
_entity_poly.pdbx_strand_id
1 'polypeptide(L)'
;ITQGYDDAKAVLVEKFGPRLFFTRHGQTVWNVENKICGASDIELTELGHQQAEQLGEMIKNGDYHIDEILYSPLVRASETARHISEITGIPMRAEERLREQCFGKYEGTARNGAIFAKAKTHFLDHYEGGETMVHLCQRVYNLLDELKAESEDSGKTYLLVAHNGISRIVQSYFNDMTNEEFAAFGIKNCEIREYRF
;
A
#
# COMPACT_ATOMS: atom_id res chain seq x y z
N ILE A 1 -3.07 -9.81 -31.49
CA ILE A 1 -2.69 -8.62 -30.66
C ILE A 1 -2.24 -9.08 -29.27
N THR A 2 -2.89 -10.07 -28.64
CA THR A 2 -2.52 -10.63 -27.32
C THR A 2 -1.15 -11.30 -27.30
N GLN A 3 -0.82 -12.13 -28.31
CA GLN A 3 0.45 -12.89 -28.34
C GLN A 3 1.69 -11.97 -28.28
N GLY A 4 1.72 -10.90 -29.08
CA GLY A 4 2.86 -9.97 -29.10
C GLY A 4 3.02 -9.17 -27.81
N TYR A 5 1.93 -8.96 -27.05
CA TYR A 5 1.95 -8.35 -25.74
C TYR A 5 2.56 -9.29 -24.69
N ASP A 6 2.15 -10.57 -24.69
CA ASP A 6 2.65 -11.56 -23.75
C ASP A 6 4.16 -11.82 -23.97
N ASP A 7 4.61 -11.83 -25.23
CA ASP A 7 6.03 -11.96 -25.58
C ASP A 7 6.84 -10.74 -25.09
N ALA A 8 6.32 -9.52 -25.27
CA ALA A 8 6.99 -8.30 -24.80
C ALA A 8 7.05 -8.24 -23.27
N LYS A 9 5.98 -8.64 -22.57
CA LYS A 9 5.93 -8.72 -21.10
C LYS A 9 6.95 -9.74 -20.58
N ALA A 10 7.04 -10.91 -21.19
CA ALA A 10 8.01 -11.95 -20.82
C ALA A 10 9.47 -11.45 -20.94
N VAL A 11 9.81 -10.76 -22.04
CA VAL A 11 11.15 -10.17 -22.24
C VAL A 11 11.47 -9.09 -21.20
N LEU A 12 10.48 -8.26 -20.82
CA LEU A 12 10.68 -7.23 -19.79
C LEU A 12 10.87 -7.84 -18.41
N VAL A 13 10.10 -8.88 -18.07
CA VAL A 13 10.26 -9.60 -16.79
C VAL A 13 11.63 -10.28 -16.73
N GLU A 14 12.06 -10.95 -17.79
CA GLU A 14 13.39 -11.59 -17.86
C GLU A 14 14.54 -10.58 -17.68
N LYS A 15 14.41 -9.38 -18.25
CA LYS A 15 15.48 -8.37 -18.23
C LYS A 15 15.47 -7.47 -16.99
N PHE A 16 14.31 -7.15 -16.42
CA PHE A 16 14.15 -6.13 -15.39
C PHE A 16 13.46 -6.63 -14.11
N GLY A 17 13.07 -7.91 -14.06
CA GLY A 17 12.26 -8.49 -13.01
C GLY A 17 10.76 -8.14 -13.10
N PRO A 18 9.91 -8.88 -12.35
CA PRO A 18 8.47 -8.62 -12.30
C PRO A 18 8.16 -7.26 -11.67
N ARG A 19 7.08 -6.62 -12.15
CA ARG A 19 6.61 -5.32 -11.65
C ARG A 19 5.66 -5.52 -10.48
N LEU A 20 5.78 -4.63 -9.48
CA LEU A 20 4.83 -4.46 -8.39
C LEU A 20 4.43 -2.99 -8.31
N PHE A 21 3.13 -2.73 -8.22
CA PHE A 21 2.63 -1.38 -7.95
C PHE A 21 2.10 -1.26 -6.53
N PHE A 22 2.27 -0.10 -5.95
CA PHE A 22 1.73 0.23 -4.63
C PHE A 22 1.03 1.59 -4.68
N THR A 23 -0.13 1.69 -4.04
CA THR A 23 -0.82 2.95 -3.82
C THR A 23 -1.35 3.06 -2.39
N ARG A 24 -1.42 4.28 -1.89
CA ARG A 24 -2.08 4.60 -0.64
C ARG A 24 -3.55 4.91 -0.91
N HIS A 25 -4.44 4.52 0.00
CA HIS A 25 -5.86 4.85 -0.04
C HIS A 25 -6.12 6.35 -0.24
N GLY A 26 -7.33 6.71 -0.73
CA GLY A 26 -7.81 8.09 -0.87
C GLY A 26 -7.89 8.84 0.48
N GLN A 27 -8.11 10.14 0.44
CA GLN A 27 -8.20 10.97 1.64
C GLN A 27 -9.34 10.50 2.56
N THR A 28 -9.07 10.46 3.88
CA THR A 28 -10.06 10.14 4.93
C THR A 28 -10.34 11.35 5.80
N VAL A 29 -11.45 11.30 6.57
CA VAL A 29 -11.80 12.32 7.57
C VAL A 29 -10.64 12.54 8.55
N TRP A 30 -9.97 11.47 9.03
CA TRP A 30 -8.84 11.60 9.94
C TRP A 30 -7.56 12.12 9.29
N ASN A 31 -7.42 12.03 7.96
CA ASN A 31 -6.35 12.74 7.26
C ASN A 31 -6.57 14.26 7.34
N VAL A 32 -7.81 14.73 7.13
CA VAL A 32 -8.18 16.15 7.24
C VAL A 32 -7.99 16.67 8.67
N GLU A 33 -8.42 15.90 9.67
CA GLU A 33 -8.31 16.24 11.08
C GLU A 33 -6.88 16.03 11.64
N ASN A 34 -5.93 15.57 10.84
CA ASN A 34 -4.55 15.26 11.24
C ASN A 34 -4.46 14.31 12.45
N LYS A 35 -5.31 13.30 12.48
CA LYS A 35 -5.32 12.24 13.50
C LYS A 35 -4.52 11.02 13.08
N ILE A 36 -4.04 10.27 14.07
CA ILE A 36 -3.39 8.98 13.87
C ILE A 36 -4.47 7.96 13.51
N CYS A 37 -4.31 7.33 12.35
CA CYS A 37 -5.22 6.34 11.81
C CYS A 37 -4.41 5.08 11.46
N GLY A 38 -4.51 4.08 12.30
CA GLY A 38 -3.93 2.75 12.08
C GLY A 38 -5.03 1.73 11.82
N ALA A 39 -5.31 0.86 12.81
CA ALA A 39 -6.33 -0.18 12.71
C ALA A 39 -7.78 0.33 12.73
N SER A 40 -8.01 1.58 13.17
CA SER A 40 -9.34 2.19 13.17
C SER A 40 -9.93 2.26 11.75
N ASP A 41 -11.21 1.92 11.62
CA ASP A 41 -11.89 1.87 10.34
C ASP A 41 -12.59 3.20 10.05
N ILE A 42 -11.97 4.03 9.24
CA ILE A 42 -12.37 5.40 8.92
C ILE A 42 -12.63 5.51 7.43
N GLU A 43 -13.77 6.10 7.07
CA GLU A 43 -14.25 6.26 5.70
C GLU A 43 -13.45 7.29 4.89
N LEU A 44 -13.53 7.19 3.59
CA LEU A 44 -13.05 8.20 2.65
C LEU A 44 -13.87 9.48 2.77
N THR A 45 -13.26 10.62 2.48
CA THR A 45 -13.99 11.85 2.18
C THR A 45 -14.48 11.82 0.73
N GLU A 46 -15.37 12.75 0.36
CA GLU A 46 -15.76 12.95 -1.04
C GLU A 46 -14.54 13.12 -1.96
N LEU A 47 -13.56 13.92 -1.52
CA LEU A 47 -12.29 14.06 -2.24
C LEU A 47 -11.53 12.72 -2.33
N GLY A 48 -11.58 11.91 -1.27
CA GLY A 48 -10.94 10.58 -1.28
C GLY A 48 -11.53 9.64 -2.31
N HIS A 49 -12.86 9.64 -2.48
CA HIS A 49 -13.54 8.90 -3.55
C HIS A 49 -13.13 9.40 -4.94
N GLN A 50 -13.13 10.72 -5.17
CA GLN A 50 -12.67 11.33 -6.43
C GLN A 50 -11.21 11.01 -6.75
N GLN A 51 -10.33 10.99 -5.75
CA GLN A 51 -8.92 10.60 -5.92
C GLN A 51 -8.81 9.13 -6.37
N ALA A 52 -9.62 8.24 -5.80
CA ALA A 52 -9.63 6.83 -6.17
C ALA A 52 -10.14 6.61 -7.61
N GLU A 53 -11.19 7.34 -8.02
CA GLU A 53 -11.70 7.32 -9.39
C GLU A 53 -10.66 7.83 -10.39
N GLN A 54 -10.01 8.96 -10.10
CA GLN A 54 -8.95 9.51 -10.94
C GLN A 54 -7.77 8.55 -11.09
N LEU A 55 -7.39 7.83 -10.02
CA LEU A 55 -6.36 6.80 -10.08
C LEU A 55 -6.81 5.63 -10.95
N GLY A 56 -8.07 5.18 -10.84
CA GLY A 56 -8.66 4.16 -11.71
C GLY A 56 -8.59 4.55 -13.19
N GLU A 57 -8.97 5.77 -13.54
CA GLU A 57 -8.88 6.28 -14.92
C GLU A 57 -7.42 6.39 -15.40
N MET A 58 -6.50 6.82 -14.53
CA MET A 58 -5.08 6.88 -14.87
C MET A 58 -4.51 5.48 -15.16
N ILE A 59 -4.86 4.48 -14.35
CA ILE A 59 -4.43 3.10 -14.56
C ILE A 59 -5.02 2.53 -15.86
N LYS A 60 -6.32 2.75 -16.12
CA LYS A 60 -7.01 2.29 -17.31
C LYS A 60 -6.40 2.83 -18.61
N ASN A 61 -5.98 4.09 -18.59
CA ASN A 61 -5.46 4.78 -19.77
C ASN A 61 -3.92 4.74 -19.88
N GLY A 62 -3.23 4.24 -18.85
CA GLY A 62 -1.77 4.16 -18.79
C GLY A 62 -1.21 2.79 -19.12
N ASP A 63 0.13 2.68 -19.10
CA ASP A 63 0.88 1.45 -19.39
C ASP A 63 1.23 0.68 -18.11
N TYR A 64 0.22 0.39 -17.28
CA TYR A 64 0.43 -0.29 -15.99
C TYR A 64 0.40 -1.81 -16.09
N HIS A 65 -0.54 -2.37 -16.87
CA HIS A 65 -0.71 -3.80 -17.08
C HIS A 65 -0.78 -4.62 -15.78
N ILE A 66 -1.66 -4.21 -14.90
CA ILE A 66 -1.91 -4.85 -13.60
C ILE A 66 -2.88 -6.02 -13.82
N ASP A 67 -2.53 -7.20 -13.31
CA ASP A 67 -3.34 -8.42 -13.40
C ASP A 67 -4.29 -8.61 -12.21
N GLU A 68 -3.90 -8.14 -11.01
CA GLU A 68 -4.70 -8.31 -9.79
C GLU A 68 -4.44 -7.17 -8.78
N ILE A 69 -5.50 -6.76 -8.08
CA ILE A 69 -5.44 -5.79 -6.99
C ILE A 69 -5.54 -6.53 -5.66
N LEU A 70 -4.53 -6.34 -4.79
CA LEU A 70 -4.55 -6.78 -3.40
C LEU A 70 -4.80 -5.56 -2.50
N TYR A 71 -5.79 -5.62 -1.63
CA TYR A 71 -6.14 -4.46 -0.83
C TYR A 71 -6.26 -4.78 0.66
N SER A 72 -5.88 -3.81 1.49
CA SER A 72 -6.16 -3.85 2.92
C SER A 72 -7.67 -3.87 3.17
N PRO A 73 -8.20 -4.75 4.03
CA PRO A 73 -9.63 -4.85 4.30
C PRO A 73 -10.22 -3.65 5.05
N LEU A 74 -9.40 -2.68 5.51
CA LEU A 74 -9.90 -1.45 6.09
C LEU A 74 -10.66 -0.61 5.05
N VAL A 75 -11.83 -0.05 5.43
CA VAL A 75 -12.82 0.54 4.52
C VAL A 75 -12.20 1.55 3.54
N ARG A 76 -11.31 2.43 4.00
CA ARG A 76 -10.63 3.42 3.15
C ARG A 76 -9.80 2.81 2.01
N ALA A 77 -9.18 1.66 2.24
CA ALA A 77 -8.38 0.97 1.22
C ALA A 77 -9.25 0.08 0.34
N SER A 78 -10.24 -0.62 0.91
CA SER A 78 -11.18 -1.44 0.16
C SER A 78 -12.04 -0.59 -0.79
N GLU A 79 -12.53 0.59 -0.35
CA GLU A 79 -13.28 1.51 -1.21
C GLU A 79 -12.38 2.09 -2.32
N THR A 80 -11.13 2.45 -2.01
CA THR A 80 -10.17 2.88 -3.04
C THR A 80 -9.94 1.79 -4.09
N ALA A 81 -9.72 0.53 -3.66
CA ALA A 81 -9.55 -0.61 -4.55
C ALA A 81 -10.81 -0.90 -5.38
N ARG A 82 -11.99 -0.76 -4.76
CA ARG A 82 -13.28 -0.94 -5.45
C ARG A 82 -13.44 0.04 -6.61
N HIS A 83 -13.20 1.35 -6.41
CA HIS A 83 -13.24 2.33 -7.49
C HIS A 83 -12.29 1.97 -8.64
N ILE A 84 -11.04 1.58 -8.31
CA ILE A 84 -10.06 1.18 -9.32
C ILE A 84 -10.56 -0.04 -10.09
N SER A 85 -11.03 -1.09 -9.39
CA SER A 85 -11.52 -2.33 -10.00
C SER A 85 -12.75 -2.10 -10.90
N GLU A 86 -13.72 -1.29 -10.45
CA GLU A 86 -14.92 -0.97 -11.24
C GLU A 86 -14.58 -0.23 -12.55
N ILE A 87 -13.60 0.67 -12.52
CA ILE A 87 -13.19 1.46 -13.69
C ILE A 87 -12.33 0.64 -14.66
N THR A 88 -11.41 -0.18 -14.12
CA THR A 88 -10.41 -0.90 -14.92
C THR A 88 -10.86 -2.30 -15.33
N GLY A 89 -11.78 -2.91 -14.58
CA GLY A 89 -12.15 -4.32 -14.70
C GLY A 89 -11.13 -5.30 -14.11
N ILE A 90 -10.08 -4.82 -13.43
CA ILE A 90 -9.06 -5.66 -12.79
C ILE A 90 -9.65 -6.36 -11.58
N PRO A 91 -9.52 -7.70 -11.44
CA PRO A 91 -10.01 -8.42 -10.27
C PRO A 91 -9.29 -7.97 -9.00
N MET A 92 -10.02 -8.00 -7.87
CA MET A 92 -9.46 -7.58 -6.58
C MET A 92 -9.76 -8.59 -5.47
N ARG A 93 -8.82 -8.73 -4.52
CA ARG A 93 -9.00 -9.55 -3.30
C ARG A 93 -8.44 -8.87 -2.06
N ALA A 94 -9.08 -9.12 -0.92
CA ALA A 94 -8.59 -8.65 0.37
C ALA A 94 -7.32 -9.40 0.79
N GLU A 95 -6.38 -8.67 1.40
CA GLU A 95 -5.13 -9.20 1.96
C GLU A 95 -4.91 -8.62 3.37
N GLU A 96 -5.09 -9.46 4.38
CA GLU A 96 -5.01 -9.06 5.80
C GLU A 96 -3.64 -8.48 6.18
N ARG A 97 -2.57 -8.95 5.55
CA ARG A 97 -1.20 -8.47 5.79
C ARG A 97 -0.97 -7.03 5.32
N LEU A 98 -1.92 -6.44 4.56
CA LEU A 98 -1.89 -5.04 4.13
C LEU A 98 -2.60 -4.08 5.11
N ARG A 99 -3.20 -4.54 6.21
CA ARG A 99 -3.74 -3.67 7.25
C ARG A 99 -2.67 -2.70 7.76
N GLU A 100 -3.08 -1.46 8.05
CA GLU A 100 -2.17 -0.49 8.67
C GLU A 100 -1.74 -0.96 10.07
N GLN A 101 -0.59 -0.48 10.53
CA GLN A 101 -0.11 -0.72 11.89
C GLN A 101 -1.18 -0.29 12.91
N CYS A 102 -1.47 -1.15 13.87
CA CYS A 102 -2.30 -0.78 15.01
C CYS A 102 -1.49 0.06 16.00
N PHE A 103 -1.89 1.31 16.21
CA PHE A 103 -1.20 2.23 17.12
C PHE A 103 -1.78 2.22 18.54
N GLY A 104 -2.62 1.23 18.89
CA GLY A 104 -3.16 1.03 20.22
C GLY A 104 -3.77 2.31 20.81
N LYS A 105 -3.32 2.73 21.99
CA LYS A 105 -3.82 3.93 22.68
C LYS A 105 -3.66 5.25 21.92
N TYR A 106 -2.84 5.30 20.88
CA TYR A 106 -2.63 6.52 20.09
C TYR A 106 -3.64 6.71 18.96
N GLU A 107 -4.45 5.70 18.64
CA GLU A 107 -5.49 5.80 17.61
C GLU A 107 -6.41 7.01 17.89
N GLY A 108 -6.67 7.82 16.86
CA GLY A 108 -7.52 9.01 16.95
C GLY A 108 -6.91 10.23 17.64
N THR A 109 -5.70 10.12 18.19
CA THR A 109 -4.99 11.27 18.77
C THR A 109 -4.29 12.11 17.69
N ALA A 110 -3.83 13.32 18.05
CA ALA A 110 -3.15 14.22 17.11
C ALA A 110 -1.82 13.61 16.62
N ARG A 111 -1.62 13.57 15.31
CA ARG A 111 -0.44 12.98 14.66
C ARG A 111 0.86 13.72 14.98
N ASN A 112 0.80 15.04 15.18
CA ASN A 112 1.95 15.90 15.45
C ASN A 112 2.28 15.99 16.96
N GLY A 113 1.71 15.14 17.79
CA GLY A 113 1.99 15.10 19.23
C GLY A 113 3.41 14.60 19.52
N ALA A 114 4.15 15.32 20.39
CA ALA A 114 5.52 14.95 20.79
C ALA A 114 5.60 13.55 21.44
N ILE A 115 4.55 13.15 22.17
CA ILE A 115 4.48 11.83 22.82
C ILE A 115 4.46 10.71 21.76
N PHE A 116 3.63 10.84 20.73
CA PHE A 116 3.56 9.86 19.65
C PHE A 116 4.83 9.86 18.80
N ALA A 117 5.40 11.03 18.50
CA ALA A 117 6.66 11.12 17.77
C ALA A 117 7.78 10.35 18.48
N LYS A 118 7.86 10.44 19.82
CA LYS A 118 8.80 9.65 20.63
C LYS A 118 8.44 8.16 20.63
N ALA A 119 7.16 7.81 20.81
CA ALA A 119 6.72 6.41 20.82
C ALA A 119 7.07 5.67 19.53
N LYS A 120 6.97 6.30 18.38
CA LYS A 120 7.33 5.73 17.07
C LYS A 120 8.80 5.34 16.92
N THR A 121 9.70 5.82 17.77
CA THR A 121 11.11 5.39 17.77
C THR A 121 11.32 4.06 18.51
N HIS A 122 10.31 3.55 19.20
CA HIS A 122 10.36 2.30 19.95
C HIS A 122 9.78 1.15 19.12
N PHE A 123 10.55 0.56 18.24
CA PHE A 123 10.12 -0.44 17.25
C PHE A 123 9.55 -1.73 17.85
N LEU A 124 9.85 -2.02 19.11
CA LEU A 124 9.39 -3.21 19.84
C LEU A 124 8.20 -2.91 20.79
N ASP A 125 7.70 -1.66 20.82
CA ASP A 125 6.57 -1.28 21.65
C ASP A 125 5.23 -1.64 20.97
N HIS A 126 4.32 -2.24 21.73
CA HIS A 126 2.96 -2.58 21.29
C HIS A 126 1.96 -1.42 21.45
N TYR A 127 2.37 -0.24 21.92
CA TYR A 127 1.52 0.94 22.09
C TYR A 127 0.26 0.69 22.97
N GLU A 128 0.33 -0.22 23.95
CA GLU A 128 -0.80 -0.64 24.77
C GLU A 128 -1.99 -1.14 23.91
N GLY A 129 -1.87 -2.35 23.40
CA GLY A 129 -2.90 -3.01 22.59
C GLY A 129 -2.76 -2.85 21.08
N GLY A 130 -1.63 -2.31 20.62
CA GLY A 130 -1.29 -2.20 19.20
C GLY A 130 -0.31 -3.24 18.71
N GLU A 131 0.37 -2.92 17.60
CA GLU A 131 1.30 -3.79 16.89
C GLU A 131 2.72 -3.20 16.88
N THR A 132 3.74 -4.03 17.12
CA THR A 132 5.14 -3.58 16.99
C THR A 132 5.52 -3.35 15.54
N MET A 133 6.51 -2.49 15.30
CA MET A 133 7.08 -2.28 13.97
C MET A 133 7.69 -3.57 13.40
N VAL A 134 8.33 -4.39 14.24
CA VAL A 134 8.94 -5.65 13.81
C VAL A 134 7.88 -6.64 13.31
N HIS A 135 6.74 -6.76 14.00
CA HIS A 135 5.64 -7.61 13.55
C HIS A 135 5.03 -7.09 12.24
N LEU A 136 4.84 -5.77 12.11
CA LEU A 136 4.41 -5.14 10.87
C LEU A 136 5.35 -5.47 9.70
N CYS A 137 6.67 -5.32 9.89
CA CYS A 137 7.66 -5.65 8.86
C CYS A 137 7.57 -7.13 8.47
N GLN A 138 7.49 -8.04 9.45
CA GLN A 138 7.44 -9.48 9.20
C GLN A 138 6.25 -9.85 8.30
N ARG A 139 5.02 -9.38 8.63
CA ARG A 139 3.85 -9.77 7.83
C ARG A 139 3.86 -9.20 6.42
N VAL A 140 4.38 -7.96 6.25
CA VAL A 140 4.47 -7.33 4.92
C VAL A 140 5.58 -7.95 4.08
N TYR A 141 6.75 -8.23 4.66
CA TYR A 141 7.85 -8.89 3.95
C TYR A 141 7.47 -10.30 3.51
N ASN A 142 6.79 -11.08 4.37
CA ASN A 142 6.28 -12.39 3.99
C ASN A 142 5.32 -12.32 2.78
N LEU A 143 4.45 -11.29 2.74
CA LEU A 143 3.60 -11.07 1.56
C LEU A 143 4.44 -10.76 0.32
N LEU A 144 5.43 -9.87 0.42
CA LEU A 144 6.26 -9.49 -0.72
C LEU A 144 7.09 -10.66 -1.26
N ASP A 145 7.62 -11.53 -0.37
CA ASP A 145 8.33 -12.75 -0.77
C ASP A 145 7.42 -13.73 -1.54
N GLU A 146 6.17 -13.90 -1.09
CA GLU A 146 5.18 -14.71 -1.80
C GLU A 146 4.83 -14.12 -3.18
N LEU A 147 4.55 -12.81 -3.24
CA LEU A 147 4.22 -12.14 -4.49
C LEU A 147 5.40 -12.15 -5.47
N LYS A 148 6.63 -12.03 -4.97
CA LYS A 148 7.83 -12.20 -5.78
C LYS A 148 7.85 -13.58 -6.44
N ALA A 149 7.73 -14.64 -5.66
CA ALA A 149 7.74 -16.01 -6.16
C ALA A 149 6.60 -16.25 -7.18
N GLU A 150 5.37 -15.79 -6.86
CA GLU A 150 4.24 -15.89 -7.79
C GLU A 150 4.47 -15.12 -9.10
N SER A 151 5.02 -13.91 -9.00
CA SER A 151 5.30 -13.07 -10.19
C SER A 151 6.41 -13.66 -11.05
N GLU A 152 7.45 -14.24 -10.45
CA GLU A 152 8.54 -14.91 -11.17
C GLU A 152 8.02 -16.15 -11.94
N ASP A 153 7.08 -16.91 -11.35
CA ASP A 153 6.51 -18.12 -11.96
C ASP A 153 5.44 -17.80 -13.02
N SER A 154 4.53 -16.86 -12.72
CA SER A 154 3.35 -16.59 -13.55
C SER A 154 3.46 -15.37 -14.47
N GLY A 155 4.44 -14.49 -14.25
CA GLY A 155 4.54 -13.18 -14.90
C GLY A 155 3.49 -12.16 -14.45
N LYS A 156 2.70 -12.45 -13.40
CA LYS A 156 1.67 -11.53 -12.90
C LYS A 156 2.26 -10.24 -12.33
N THR A 157 1.54 -9.16 -12.56
CA THR A 157 1.80 -7.84 -11.99
C THR A 157 0.69 -7.49 -11.01
N TYR A 158 1.06 -7.13 -9.80
CA TYR A 158 0.12 -6.79 -8.72
C TYR A 158 0.07 -5.30 -8.43
N LEU A 159 -1.12 -4.81 -8.01
CA LEU A 159 -1.29 -3.52 -7.37
C LEU A 159 -1.65 -3.73 -5.89
N LEU A 160 -0.87 -3.20 -4.99
CA LEU A 160 -1.19 -3.15 -3.57
C LEU A 160 -1.89 -1.84 -3.24
N VAL A 161 -3.10 -1.91 -2.65
CA VAL A 161 -3.85 -0.75 -2.17
C VAL A 161 -3.86 -0.78 -0.65
N ALA A 162 -3.09 0.10 -0.02
CA ALA A 162 -2.87 0.04 1.42
C ALA A 162 -2.67 1.43 2.06
N HIS A 163 -1.71 1.57 2.96
CA HIS A 163 -1.59 2.68 3.89
C HIS A 163 -0.17 3.28 3.89
N ASN A 164 -0.01 4.44 4.53
CA ASN A 164 1.27 5.13 4.56
C ASN A 164 2.34 4.41 5.41
N GLY A 165 1.95 3.73 6.50
CA GLY A 165 2.88 2.89 7.27
C GLY A 165 3.37 1.72 6.44
N ILE A 166 2.45 1.05 5.75
CA ILE A 166 2.77 -0.06 4.83
C ILE A 166 3.70 0.40 3.70
N SER A 167 3.50 1.62 3.14
CA SER A 167 4.36 2.14 2.07
C SER A 167 5.84 2.23 2.48
N ARG A 168 6.12 2.54 3.75
CA ARG A 168 7.50 2.57 4.28
C ARG A 168 8.13 1.18 4.31
N ILE A 169 7.34 0.18 4.71
CA ILE A 169 7.81 -1.20 4.75
C ILE A 169 8.06 -1.72 3.33
N VAL A 170 7.16 -1.44 2.40
CA VAL A 170 7.37 -1.80 0.99
C VAL A 170 8.61 -1.09 0.44
N GLN A 171 8.78 0.21 0.69
CA GLN A 171 9.95 0.96 0.26
C GLN A 171 11.26 0.35 0.80
N SER A 172 11.29 -0.05 2.08
CA SER A 172 12.48 -0.64 2.71
C SER A 172 12.78 -2.08 2.24
N TYR A 173 11.81 -2.78 1.65
CA TYR A 173 12.06 -4.08 1.02
C TYR A 173 12.90 -3.96 -0.26
N PHE A 174 12.68 -2.89 -1.02
CA PHE A 174 13.35 -2.68 -2.31
C PHE A 174 14.57 -1.76 -2.25
N ASN A 175 14.75 -1.01 -1.16
CA ASN A 175 15.79 0.01 -1.05
C ASN A 175 16.42 0.03 0.33
N ASP A 176 17.75 0.18 0.40
CA ASP A 176 18.41 0.50 1.65
C ASP A 176 17.95 1.88 2.14
N MET A 177 17.68 1.99 3.43
CA MET A 177 17.21 3.22 4.06
C MET A 177 17.86 3.41 5.43
N THR A 178 18.24 4.63 5.75
CA THR A 178 18.54 5.01 7.13
C THR A 178 17.24 5.09 7.95
N ASN A 179 17.37 5.10 9.28
CA ASN A 179 16.20 5.27 10.17
C ASN A 179 15.46 6.59 9.91
N GLU A 180 16.23 7.65 9.60
CA GLU A 180 15.71 8.98 9.29
C GLU A 180 14.93 8.99 7.98
N GLU A 181 15.47 8.37 6.93
CA GLU A 181 14.80 8.22 5.63
C GLU A 181 13.52 7.39 5.77
N PHE A 182 13.57 6.27 6.49
CA PHE A 182 12.39 5.44 6.77
C PHE A 182 11.31 6.24 7.53
N ALA A 183 11.69 6.99 8.56
CA ALA A 183 10.75 7.79 9.35
C ALA A 183 10.11 8.93 8.53
N ALA A 184 10.88 9.53 7.62
CA ALA A 184 10.44 10.64 6.77
C ALA A 184 9.64 10.18 5.54
N PHE A 185 9.82 8.92 5.10
CA PHE A 185 9.17 8.41 3.90
C PHE A 185 7.65 8.39 4.03
N GLY A 186 6.98 8.73 2.96
CA GLY A 186 5.54 8.64 2.83
C GLY A 186 5.11 8.99 1.42
N ILE A 187 3.92 8.55 1.05
CA ILE A 187 3.29 8.83 -0.23
C ILE A 187 1.97 9.55 -0.04
N LYS A 188 1.57 10.35 -1.03
CA LYS A 188 0.28 11.05 -1.01
C LYS A 188 -0.88 10.08 -1.19
N ASN A 189 -2.09 10.51 -0.85
CA ASN A 189 -3.30 9.73 -1.13
C ASN A 189 -3.42 9.46 -2.63
N CYS A 190 -3.68 8.21 -2.99
CA CYS A 190 -3.78 7.73 -4.38
C CYS A 190 -2.53 7.99 -5.26
N GLU A 191 -1.37 8.28 -4.67
CA GLU A 191 -0.10 8.26 -5.39
C GLU A 191 0.28 6.81 -5.67
N ILE A 192 0.62 6.50 -6.93
CA ILE A 192 1.07 5.17 -7.36
C ILE A 192 2.59 5.13 -7.48
N ARG A 193 3.18 4.04 -7.01
CA ARG A 193 4.61 3.75 -7.11
C ARG A 193 4.84 2.41 -7.78
N GLU A 194 5.87 2.33 -8.61
CA GLU A 194 6.36 1.09 -9.24
C GLU A 194 7.60 0.60 -8.52
N TYR A 195 7.65 -0.71 -8.29
CA TYR A 195 8.80 -1.45 -7.79
C TYR A 195 9.10 -2.63 -8.72
N ARG A 196 10.29 -3.20 -8.61
CA ARG A 196 10.70 -4.41 -9.36
C ARG A 196 11.38 -5.39 -8.43
N PHE A 197 10.94 -6.62 -8.48
CA PHE A 197 11.53 -7.72 -7.73
C PHE A 197 12.89 -8.15 -8.27
#